data_2074dbd81443eefdcea0010c665abe60
#
_entry.id   2074dbd81443eefdcea0010c665abe60
#
_cell.length_a   1.000
_cell.length_b   1.000
_cell.length_c   1.000
_cell.angle_alpha   90.00
_cell.angle_beta   90.00
_cell.angle_gamma   90.00
#
_symmetry.space_group_name_H-M   'P 1'
#
loop_
_entity.id
_entity.type
_entity.pdbx_description
1 polymer ?
#
loop_
_entity_poly.entity_id
_entity_poly.type
_entity_poly.pdbx_seq_one_letter_code
_entity_poly.pdbx_strand_id
1 'polypeptide(L)'
;MIQLGINLQTRSFLININNKEKIWQIVHQIPSGKVASYGQIAKLAGLPGYGRYVGYTMKTLPTSTKLPWYRVVNSQGSISFKKGTKQYLLQKSLLEKEGIVFIKGKFPMSKFGWTQGAE
;
A
#
# COMPACT_ATOMS: atom_id res chain seq x y z
N MET A 1 -21.94 7.53 -31.54
CA MET A 1 -21.50 7.49 -31.05
C MET A 1 -20.80 7.05 -30.54
N ILE A 2 -20.30 7.04 -30.66
CA ILE A 2 -19.46 6.58 -30.24
C ILE A 2 -19.47 6.34 -29.10
N GLN A 3 -19.87 6.18 -28.69
CA GLN A 3 -19.87 6.01 -27.87
C GLN A 3 -19.20 5.88 -27.28
N LEU A 4 -19.02 6.42 -27.38
CA LEU A 4 -18.32 6.37 -27.12
C LEU A 4 -17.56 5.64 -26.76
N GLY A 5 -17.23 5.33 -27.20
CA GLY A 5 -16.10 4.53 -26.97
C GLY A 5 -16.22 3.45 -25.95
N ILE A 6 -17.06 3.64 -25.07
CA ILE A 6 -17.26 2.65 -24.01
C ILE A 6 -18.47 1.82 -24.34
N ASN A 7 -18.22 0.65 -24.90
CA ASN A 7 -19.28 -0.33 -25.08
C ASN A 7 -19.30 -1.27 -23.88
N LEU A 8 -20.20 -2.21 -23.89
CA LEU A 8 -20.36 -3.14 -22.76
C LEU A 8 -19.11 -3.97 -22.52
N GLN A 9 -18.42 -4.37 -23.56
CA GLN A 9 -17.21 -5.16 -23.40
C GLN A 9 -16.07 -4.34 -22.80
N THR A 10 -15.88 -3.13 -23.29
CA THR A 10 -14.86 -2.25 -22.75
C THR A 10 -15.12 -1.95 -21.29
N ARG A 11 -16.37 -1.69 -20.97
CA ARG A 11 -16.78 -1.41 -19.62
C ARG A 11 -16.54 -2.60 -18.69
N SER A 12 -16.87 -3.79 -19.18
CA SER A 12 -16.65 -5.02 -18.43
C SER A 12 -15.18 -5.25 -18.18
N PHE A 13 -14.34 -4.99 -19.17
CA PHE A 13 -12.90 -5.11 -19.03
C PHE A 13 -12.37 -4.18 -17.93
N LEU A 14 -12.80 -2.92 -17.97
CA LEU A 14 -12.36 -1.94 -16.97
C LEU A 14 -12.82 -2.32 -15.58
N ILE A 15 -14.04 -2.82 -15.46
CA ILE A 15 -14.56 -3.28 -14.17
C ILE A 15 -13.79 -4.49 -13.68
N ASN A 16 -13.26 -5.29 -14.59
CA ASN A 16 -12.53 -6.50 -14.25
C ASN A 16 -11.04 -6.30 -14.07
N ILE A 17 -10.58 -5.06 -13.95
CA ILE A 17 -9.23 -4.81 -13.47
C ILE A 17 -9.11 -5.57 -12.15
N ASN A 18 -8.12 -6.45 -12.06
CA ASN A 18 -8.05 -7.35 -10.92
C ASN A 18 -7.71 -6.59 -9.65
N ASN A 19 -7.99 -7.21 -8.54
CA ASN A 19 -7.82 -6.58 -7.24
C ASN A 19 -6.38 -6.21 -6.92
N LYS A 20 -5.42 -7.00 -7.40
CA LYS A 20 -4.01 -6.66 -7.25
C LYS A 20 -3.69 -5.31 -7.87
N GLU A 21 -4.17 -5.09 -9.09
CA GLU A 21 -3.89 -3.85 -9.80
C GLU A 21 -4.51 -2.65 -9.12
N LYS A 22 -5.72 -2.81 -8.59
CA LYS A 22 -6.35 -1.74 -7.82
C LYS A 22 -5.51 -1.36 -6.61
N ILE A 23 -4.98 -2.36 -5.92
CA ILE A 23 -4.13 -2.15 -4.75
C ILE A 23 -2.82 -1.48 -5.16
N TRP A 24 -2.18 -1.96 -6.22
CA TRP A 24 -0.93 -1.39 -6.70
C TRP A 24 -1.07 0.08 -7.05
N GLN A 25 -2.19 0.45 -7.69
CA GLN A 25 -2.44 1.84 -8.07
C GLN A 25 -2.49 2.75 -6.83
N ILE A 26 -3.11 2.26 -5.76
CA ILE A 26 -3.19 3.05 -4.53
C ILE A 26 -1.82 3.14 -3.86
N VAL A 27 -1.10 2.02 -3.77
CA VAL A 27 0.23 2.01 -3.15
C VAL A 27 1.18 2.97 -3.86
N HIS A 28 1.07 3.01 -5.19
CA HIS A 28 1.91 3.91 -5.99
C HIS A 28 1.72 5.37 -5.59
N GLN A 29 0.58 5.74 -5.06
CA GLN A 29 0.25 7.11 -4.71
C GLN A 29 0.77 7.54 -3.35
N ILE A 30 1.21 6.62 -2.50
CA ILE A 30 1.71 6.98 -1.17
C ILE A 30 2.97 7.83 -1.33
N PRO A 31 2.97 9.07 -0.81
CA PRO A 31 4.14 9.93 -1.00
C PRO A 31 5.31 9.49 -0.11
N SER A 32 6.50 9.88 -0.53
CA SER A 32 7.70 9.65 0.26
C SER A 32 7.56 10.30 1.64
N GLY A 33 8.00 9.61 2.67
CA GLY A 33 7.90 10.10 4.04
C GLY A 33 6.56 9.84 4.70
N LYS A 34 5.66 9.16 3.99
CA LYS A 34 4.36 8.79 4.55
C LYS A 34 4.15 7.28 4.47
N VAL A 35 3.30 6.78 5.34
CA VAL A 35 2.95 5.36 5.38
C VAL A 35 1.44 5.22 5.38
N ALA A 36 0.98 4.06 4.94
CA ALA A 36 -0.45 3.73 4.94
C ALA A 36 -0.61 2.33 5.49
N SER A 37 -1.70 2.11 6.21
CA SER A 37 -1.98 0.78 6.74
C SER A 37 -2.58 -0.11 5.66
N TYR A 38 -2.49 -1.43 5.88
CA TYR A 38 -3.10 -2.39 4.96
C TYR A 38 -4.59 -2.12 4.78
N GLY A 39 -5.28 -1.81 5.87
CA GLY A 39 -6.71 -1.53 5.81
C GLY A 39 -7.02 -0.24 5.05
N GLN A 40 -6.20 0.79 5.22
CA GLN A 40 -6.37 2.04 4.49
C GLN A 40 -6.21 1.82 2.98
N ILE A 41 -5.20 1.07 2.59
CA ILE A 41 -4.98 0.76 1.17
C ILE A 41 -6.17 -0.01 0.60
N ALA A 42 -6.64 -1.01 1.35
CA ALA A 42 -7.79 -1.80 0.91
C ALA A 42 -9.01 -0.91 0.72
N LYS A 43 -9.28 -0.05 1.67
CA LYS A 43 -10.42 0.85 1.60
C LYS A 43 -10.34 1.79 0.41
N LEU A 44 -9.18 2.39 0.19
CA LEU A 44 -8.98 3.31 -0.93
C LEU A 44 -9.07 2.60 -2.28
N ALA A 45 -8.72 1.32 -2.32
CA ALA A 45 -8.84 0.51 -3.53
C ALA A 45 -10.27 0.02 -3.79
N GLY A 46 -11.21 0.38 -2.93
CA GLY A 46 -12.60 -0.07 -3.06
C GLY A 46 -12.79 -1.49 -2.58
N LEU A 47 -11.90 -1.99 -1.71
CA LEU A 47 -11.92 -3.35 -1.21
C LEU A 47 -11.89 -3.35 0.32
N PRO A 48 -12.89 -2.71 0.98
CA PRO A 48 -12.90 -2.68 2.44
C PRO A 48 -12.86 -4.10 3.00
N GLY A 49 -12.06 -4.31 4.05
CA GLY A 49 -11.91 -5.62 4.64
C GLY A 49 -10.82 -6.47 4.03
N TYR A 50 -10.17 -6.03 2.96
CA TYR A 50 -9.15 -6.80 2.25
C TYR A 50 -7.72 -6.49 2.74
N GLY A 51 -7.56 -6.06 3.99
CA GLY A 51 -6.22 -5.75 4.49
C GLY A 51 -5.22 -6.89 4.38
N ARG A 52 -5.66 -8.13 4.69
CA ARG A 52 -4.79 -9.29 4.56
C ARG A 52 -4.34 -9.52 3.13
N TYR A 53 -5.26 -9.31 2.19
CA TYR A 53 -4.95 -9.48 0.79
C TYR A 53 -3.94 -8.42 0.32
N VAL A 54 -4.05 -7.19 0.85
CA VAL A 54 -3.05 -6.16 0.59
C VAL A 54 -1.67 -6.64 1.06
N GLY A 55 -1.61 -7.18 2.27
CA GLY A 55 -0.36 -7.73 2.78
C GLY A 55 0.21 -8.82 1.89
N TYR A 56 -0.64 -9.72 1.44
CA TYR A 56 -0.23 -10.78 0.53
C TYR A 56 0.33 -10.22 -0.77
N THR A 57 -0.37 -9.25 -1.38
CA THR A 57 0.11 -8.66 -2.63
C THR A 57 1.45 -7.97 -2.46
N MET A 58 1.67 -7.32 -1.33
CA MET A 58 2.97 -6.68 -1.08
C MET A 58 4.08 -7.71 -0.95
N LYS A 59 3.81 -8.83 -0.29
CA LYS A 59 4.82 -9.89 -0.11
C LYS A 59 5.15 -10.62 -1.40
N THR A 60 4.26 -10.62 -2.37
CA THR A 60 4.47 -11.37 -3.61
C THR A 60 4.93 -10.52 -4.76
N LEU A 61 5.30 -9.27 -4.50
CA LEU A 61 5.87 -8.41 -5.54
C LEU A 61 7.24 -8.94 -5.96
N PRO A 62 7.61 -8.78 -7.24
CA PRO A 62 8.97 -9.13 -7.67
C PRO A 62 10.00 -8.27 -6.94
N THR A 63 11.18 -8.81 -6.75
CA THR A 63 12.26 -8.06 -6.09
C THR A 63 12.67 -6.82 -6.88
N SER A 64 12.39 -6.81 -8.18
CA SER A 64 12.72 -5.68 -9.04
C SER A 64 11.65 -4.59 -9.03
N THR A 65 10.61 -4.74 -8.22
CA THR A 65 9.49 -3.79 -8.20
C THR A 65 9.97 -2.38 -7.83
N LYS A 66 9.37 -1.39 -8.49
CA LYS A 66 9.59 0.01 -8.15
C LYS A 66 8.44 0.56 -7.31
N LEU A 67 7.49 -0.28 -6.98
CA LEU A 67 6.37 0.12 -6.14
C LEU A 67 6.87 0.37 -4.72
N PRO A 68 6.43 1.47 -4.07
CA PRO A 68 6.89 1.77 -2.71
C PRO A 68 6.18 0.89 -1.68
N TRP A 69 6.36 -0.43 -1.80
CA TRP A 69 5.72 -1.42 -0.93
C TRP A 69 6.04 -1.18 0.54
N TYR A 70 7.23 -0.67 0.82
CA TYR A 70 7.69 -0.47 2.19
C TYR A 70 6.93 0.63 2.93
N ARG A 71 6.15 1.43 2.21
CA ARG A 71 5.28 2.44 2.81
C ARG A 71 3.96 1.85 3.31
N VAL A 72 3.75 0.55 3.12
CA VAL A 72 2.55 -0.13 3.61
C VAL A 72 2.91 -0.86 4.90
N VAL A 73 2.22 -0.50 5.97
CA VAL A 73 2.55 -0.94 7.33
C VAL A 73 1.27 -1.38 8.05
N ASN A 74 1.41 -1.87 9.26
CA ASN A 74 0.20 -2.20 10.03
C ASN A 74 -0.36 -0.94 10.71
N SER A 75 -1.61 -1.03 11.12
CA SER A 75 -2.32 0.12 11.70
C SER A 75 -1.77 0.56 13.05
N GLN A 76 -0.93 -0.26 13.66
CA GLN A 76 -0.29 0.05 14.95
C GLN A 76 0.93 0.95 14.78
N GLY A 77 1.35 1.23 13.54
CA GLY A 77 2.55 2.01 13.31
C GLY A 77 3.82 1.19 13.46
N SER A 78 3.84 0.01 12.89
CA SER A 78 5.03 -0.83 12.91
C SER A 78 5.10 -1.70 11.65
N ILE A 79 6.26 -2.30 11.47
CA ILE A 79 6.51 -3.21 10.36
C ILE A 79 5.99 -4.59 10.75
N SER A 80 5.30 -5.25 9.81
CA SER A 80 4.68 -6.56 10.09
C SER A 80 5.64 -7.74 10.00
N PHE A 81 6.76 -7.60 9.30
CA PHE A 81 7.74 -8.67 9.26
C PHE A 81 8.34 -8.90 10.65
N LYS A 82 8.74 -10.15 10.90
CA LYS A 82 9.36 -10.50 12.17
C LYS A 82 10.67 -9.72 12.35
N LYS A 83 10.87 -9.15 13.53
CA LYS A 83 12.08 -8.41 13.84
C LYS A 83 13.33 -9.27 13.61
N GLY A 84 14.35 -8.64 13.06
CA GLY A 84 15.62 -9.30 12.77
C GLY A 84 15.69 -10.03 11.45
N THR A 85 14.58 -10.17 10.72
CA THR A 85 14.61 -10.77 9.38
C THR A 85 15.16 -9.76 8.38
N LYS A 86 15.64 -10.27 7.25
CA LYS A 86 16.13 -9.43 6.17
C LYS A 86 15.04 -8.48 5.67
N GLN A 87 13.82 -8.97 5.56
CA GLN A 87 12.69 -8.17 5.10
C GLN A 87 12.39 -7.03 6.07
N TYR A 88 12.42 -7.33 7.35
CA TYR A 88 12.21 -6.31 8.37
C TYR A 88 13.28 -5.22 8.29
N LEU A 89 14.53 -5.62 8.23
CA LEU A 89 15.64 -4.68 8.19
C LEU A 89 15.63 -3.83 6.93
N LEU A 90 15.28 -4.42 5.80
CA LEU A 90 15.18 -3.70 4.55
C LEU A 90 14.08 -2.65 4.61
N GLN A 91 12.89 -3.05 5.04
CA GLN A 91 11.77 -2.13 5.11
C GLN A 91 12.08 -0.97 6.07
N LYS A 92 12.64 -1.30 7.22
CA LYS A 92 13.01 -0.28 8.21
C LYS A 92 14.02 0.70 7.63
N SER A 93 15.04 0.20 6.97
CA SER A 93 16.07 1.04 6.36
C SER A 93 15.48 2.00 5.33
N LEU A 94 14.59 1.47 4.48
CA LEU A 94 13.96 2.29 3.44
C LEU A 94 13.09 3.38 4.05
N LEU A 95 12.34 3.05 5.09
CA LEU A 95 11.50 4.03 5.78
C LEU A 95 12.34 5.09 6.49
N GLU A 96 13.41 4.66 7.14
CA GLU A 96 14.31 5.62 7.82
C GLU A 96 14.94 6.60 6.85
N LYS A 97 15.28 6.14 5.65
CA LYS A 97 15.82 7.02 4.62
C LYS A 97 14.82 8.09 4.20
N GLU A 98 13.54 7.83 4.37
CA GLU A 98 12.50 8.79 4.06
C GLU A 98 12.12 9.65 5.25
N GLY A 99 12.80 9.49 6.38
CA GLY A 99 12.57 10.34 7.54
C GLY A 99 11.63 9.75 8.59
N ILE A 100 11.21 8.51 8.42
CA ILE A 100 10.39 7.86 9.44
C ILE A 100 11.27 7.55 10.65
N VAL A 101 10.86 8.04 11.81
CA VAL A 101 11.61 7.86 13.06
C VAL A 101 10.98 6.77 13.88
N PHE A 102 11.75 5.69 14.12
CA PHE A 102 11.29 4.57 14.92
C PHE A 102 11.70 4.77 16.37
N ILE A 103 10.78 4.51 17.28
CA ILE A 103 11.04 4.51 18.71
C ILE A 103 10.51 3.20 19.25
N LYS A 104 11.41 2.34 19.75
CA LYS A 104 11.06 1.01 20.24
C LYS A 104 10.28 0.20 19.20
N GLY A 105 10.72 0.30 17.95
CA GLY A 105 10.12 -0.46 16.84
C GLY A 105 8.83 0.09 16.28
N LYS A 106 8.41 1.26 16.74
CA LYS A 106 7.15 1.88 16.30
C LYS A 106 7.36 3.32 15.86
N PHE A 107 6.39 3.83 15.15
CA PHE A 107 6.36 5.23 14.74
C PHE A 107 4.91 5.72 14.84
N PRO A 108 4.69 7.01 15.15
CA PRO A 108 3.33 7.52 15.30
C PRO A 108 2.63 7.67 13.96
N MET A 109 1.51 6.98 13.81
CA MET A 109 0.69 7.10 12.61
C MET A 109 0.06 8.48 12.49
N SER A 110 -0.13 9.18 13.62
CA SER A 110 -0.65 10.53 13.60
C SER A 110 0.30 11.50 12.89
N LYS A 111 1.59 11.20 12.91
CA LYS A 111 2.61 12.05 12.28
C LYS A 111 2.94 11.60 10.86
N PHE A 112 3.11 10.30 10.67
CA PHE A 112 3.62 9.76 9.41
C PHE A 112 2.54 9.15 8.53
N GLY A 113 1.34 8.98 9.05
CA GLY A 113 0.25 8.39 8.27
C GLY A 113 -0.16 9.26 7.08
N TRP A 114 -0.36 8.60 5.95
CA TRP A 114 -0.88 9.26 4.76
C TRP A 114 -2.33 9.65 5.01
N THR A 115 -2.70 10.88 4.68
CA THR A 115 -4.03 11.39 5.00
C THR A 115 -5.05 11.19 3.87
N GLN A 116 -4.63 10.66 2.73
CA GLN A 116 -5.55 10.42 1.63
C GLN A 116 -6.71 9.54 2.10
N GLY A 117 -7.92 10.01 1.89
CA GLY A 117 -9.11 9.29 2.28
C GLY A 117 -9.44 9.39 3.76
N ALA A 118 -8.73 10.23 4.51
CA ALA A 118 -8.94 10.36 5.95
C ALA A 118 -9.95 11.47 6.31
N GLU A 119 -10.26 12.34 5.39
CA GLU A 119 -11.25 13.41 5.62
C GLU A 119 -12.67 12.88 5.64
#